data_01dba8e87789edd47aed9153a956074b
#
_entry.id   01dba8e87789edd47aed9153a956074b
#
_cell.length_a   1.000
_cell.length_b   1.000
_cell.length_c   1.000
_cell.angle_alpha   90.00
_cell.angle_beta   90.00
_cell.angle_gamma   90.00
#
_symmetry.space_group_name_H-M   'P 1'
#
loop_
_entity.id
_entity.type
_entity.pdbx_description
1 polymer ?
#
loop_
_entity_poly.entity_id
_entity_poly.type
_entity_poly.pdbx_seq_one_letter_code
_entity_poly.pdbx_strand_id
1 'polypeptide(L)'
;MCIRDRVKCDTIGSLEAITEMLGRQQIPISKADIGPVTRRDVMEAKAIKEKDRHLGVVLAFNVKIFPDAQIESDESHIKIFEEQVIYSLIDSYSLWVEEDSADLENSIFKEFTPPCKFTFLKGYAFRNSNPAVFGIRVDVGKLRQKISFMNKTGKKIGTIHSLENEGKTVNVVKTNEEVACSVQNITIGRQIFEEDVFYTLPTPDEAKNLLKKYSHRLDSEELQVLNEIVEIQRKINPVYGY
;
A
#
# COMPACT_ATOMS: atom_id res chain seq x y z
N MET A 1 4.49 -24.02 -14.27
CA MET A 1 5.95 -23.89 -14.35
C MET A 1 6.37 -23.19 -13.06
N CYS A 2 6.98 -23.93 -12.13
CA CYS A 2 7.30 -23.40 -10.80
C CYS A 2 8.48 -22.45 -10.88
N ILE A 3 8.29 -21.24 -10.45
CA ILE A 3 9.27 -20.16 -10.38
C ILE A 3 9.97 -20.31 -9.02
N ARG A 4 11.30 -20.21 -8.93
CA ARG A 4 12.05 -20.65 -7.75
C ARG A 4 13.35 -19.87 -7.56
N ASP A 5 13.84 -19.75 -6.32
CA ASP A 5 15.10 -19.07 -5.97
C ASP A 5 16.36 -19.80 -6.44
N ARG A 6 17.48 -19.08 -6.52
CA ARG A 6 18.79 -19.66 -6.82
C ARG A 6 19.62 -19.83 -5.55
N VAL A 7 20.18 -21.03 -5.40
CA VAL A 7 21.06 -21.36 -4.27
C VAL A 7 22.45 -21.65 -4.78
N LYS A 8 23.47 -21.05 -4.17
CA LYS A 8 24.90 -21.31 -4.40
C LYS A 8 25.57 -21.73 -3.11
N CYS A 9 26.27 -22.83 -3.13
CA CYS A 9 26.93 -23.40 -1.98
C CYS A 9 28.39 -23.79 -2.26
N ASP A 10 29.16 -23.98 -1.19
CA ASP A 10 30.55 -24.41 -1.25
C ASP A 10 30.68 -25.93 -1.52
N THR A 11 29.76 -26.74 -0.99
CA THR A 11 29.82 -28.21 -1.05
C THR A 11 28.45 -28.85 -1.35
N ILE A 12 28.47 -30.12 -1.80
CA ILE A 12 27.26 -30.92 -2.02
C ILE A 12 26.46 -31.09 -0.71
N GLY A 13 27.15 -31.36 0.41
CA GLY A 13 26.48 -31.55 1.69
C GLY A 13 25.75 -30.30 2.18
N SER A 14 26.35 -29.10 2.00
CA SER A 14 25.68 -27.82 2.30
C SER A 14 24.48 -27.62 1.39
N LEU A 15 24.61 -27.96 0.10
CA LEU A 15 23.54 -27.84 -0.87
C LEU A 15 22.31 -28.70 -0.49
N GLU A 16 22.54 -29.96 -0.14
CA GLU A 16 21.50 -30.90 0.30
C GLU A 16 20.81 -30.40 1.57
N ALA A 17 21.59 -29.98 2.58
CA ALA A 17 21.06 -29.46 3.82
C ALA A 17 20.20 -28.22 3.63
N ILE A 18 20.64 -27.23 2.85
CA ILE A 18 19.89 -26.02 2.56
C ILE A 18 18.63 -26.35 1.77
N THR A 19 18.73 -27.20 0.77
CA THR A 19 17.58 -27.60 -0.07
C THR A 19 16.51 -28.29 0.77
N GLU A 20 16.89 -29.16 1.69
CA GLU A 20 15.96 -29.84 2.59
C GLU A 20 15.28 -28.83 3.54
N MET A 21 16.06 -27.91 4.12
CA MET A 21 15.53 -26.92 5.06
C MET A 21 14.57 -25.92 4.37
N LEU A 22 14.92 -25.42 3.20
CA LEU A 22 14.03 -24.56 2.39
C LEU A 22 12.77 -25.32 1.97
N GLY A 23 12.90 -26.60 1.63
CA GLY A 23 11.76 -27.46 1.31
C GLY A 23 10.79 -27.64 2.48
N ARG A 24 11.30 -27.79 3.73
CA ARG A 24 10.48 -27.86 4.95
C ARG A 24 9.69 -26.57 5.19
N GLN A 25 10.24 -25.42 4.83
CA GLN A 25 9.59 -24.12 4.92
C GLN A 25 8.73 -23.77 3.69
N GLN A 26 8.59 -24.72 2.75
CA GLN A 26 7.85 -24.55 1.50
C GLN A 26 8.41 -23.42 0.60
N ILE A 27 9.68 -23.07 0.77
CA ILE A 27 10.38 -22.10 -0.09
C ILE A 27 10.84 -22.84 -1.35
N PRO A 28 10.34 -22.48 -2.52
CA PRO A 28 10.65 -23.18 -3.75
C PRO A 28 12.02 -22.78 -4.30
N ILE A 29 12.84 -23.75 -4.71
CA ILE A 29 14.18 -23.55 -5.28
C ILE A 29 14.14 -23.80 -6.79
N SER A 30 14.69 -22.88 -7.61
CA SER A 30 14.81 -23.03 -9.07
C SER A 30 15.98 -23.89 -9.45
N LYS A 31 17.13 -23.55 -8.89
CA LYS A 31 18.39 -24.17 -9.21
C LYS A 31 19.34 -24.05 -8.02
N ALA A 32 19.96 -25.14 -7.69
CA ALA A 32 20.97 -25.23 -6.66
C ALA A 32 22.26 -25.74 -7.28
N ASP A 33 23.33 -24.94 -7.21
CA ASP A 33 24.62 -25.20 -7.83
C ASP A 33 25.77 -25.00 -6.81
N ILE A 34 26.90 -25.62 -7.07
CA ILE A 34 28.14 -25.44 -6.29
C ILE A 34 28.99 -24.38 -6.98
N GLY A 35 29.68 -23.56 -6.17
CA GLY A 35 30.66 -22.59 -6.63
C GLY A 35 30.19 -21.12 -6.43
N PRO A 36 31.01 -20.17 -6.87
CA PRO A 36 30.77 -18.75 -6.62
C PRO A 36 29.53 -18.24 -7.34
N VAL A 37 28.97 -17.14 -6.81
CA VAL A 37 27.91 -16.41 -7.48
C VAL A 37 28.47 -15.68 -8.69
N THR A 38 27.88 -15.90 -9.84
CA THR A 38 28.26 -15.29 -11.13
C THR A 38 27.21 -14.31 -11.61
N ARG A 39 27.58 -13.43 -12.55
CA ARG A 39 26.65 -12.52 -13.22
C ARG A 39 25.43 -13.24 -13.81
N ARG A 40 25.64 -14.45 -14.36
CA ARG A 40 24.56 -15.26 -14.92
C ARG A 40 23.53 -15.65 -13.86
N ASP A 41 23.95 -15.96 -12.63
CA ASP A 41 23.05 -16.31 -11.53
C ASP A 41 22.12 -15.14 -11.18
N VAL A 42 22.66 -13.92 -11.18
CA VAL A 42 21.89 -12.70 -10.94
C VAL A 42 20.91 -12.41 -12.08
N MET A 43 21.34 -12.58 -13.35
CA MET A 43 20.44 -12.40 -14.51
C MET A 43 19.29 -13.41 -14.52
N GLU A 44 19.56 -14.67 -14.13
CA GLU A 44 18.50 -15.68 -14.01
C GLU A 44 17.55 -15.35 -12.84
N ALA A 45 18.06 -14.85 -11.70
CA ALA A 45 17.22 -14.35 -10.60
C ALA A 45 16.34 -13.16 -11.02
N LYS A 46 16.87 -12.24 -11.83
CA LYS A 46 16.12 -11.10 -12.38
C LYS A 46 14.90 -11.56 -13.20
N ALA A 47 15.08 -12.55 -14.06
CA ALA A 47 13.98 -13.10 -14.86
C ALA A 47 12.89 -13.78 -13.98
N ILE A 48 13.27 -14.25 -12.81
CA ILE A 48 12.34 -14.81 -11.82
C ILE A 48 11.59 -13.69 -11.08
N LYS A 49 12.30 -12.64 -10.67
CA LYS A 49 11.72 -11.48 -9.95
C LYS A 49 10.62 -10.79 -10.74
N GLU A 50 10.69 -10.75 -12.07
CA GLU A 50 9.63 -10.21 -12.92
C GLU A 50 8.28 -10.95 -12.76
N LYS A 51 8.31 -12.20 -12.30
CA LYS A 51 7.12 -13.03 -12.12
C LYS A 51 6.68 -13.12 -10.68
N ASP A 52 7.63 -13.15 -9.76
CA ASP A 52 7.38 -13.15 -8.32
C ASP A 52 8.51 -12.39 -7.62
N ARG A 53 8.12 -11.32 -6.93
CA ARG A 53 9.03 -10.37 -6.29
C ARG A 53 9.92 -11.02 -5.22
N HIS A 54 9.39 -11.99 -4.47
CA HIS A 54 10.09 -12.64 -3.37
C HIS A 54 10.97 -13.80 -3.81
N LEU A 55 10.76 -14.32 -5.03
CA LEU A 55 11.50 -15.48 -5.57
C LEU A 55 12.67 -15.12 -6.49
N GLY A 56 12.92 -13.85 -6.73
CA GLY A 56 14.01 -13.39 -7.59
C GLY A 56 15.26 -13.01 -6.81
N VAL A 57 15.76 -13.88 -5.92
CA VAL A 57 16.95 -13.63 -5.10
C VAL A 57 18.01 -14.71 -5.31
N VAL A 58 19.22 -14.46 -4.82
CA VAL A 58 20.32 -15.41 -4.78
C VAL A 58 20.70 -15.71 -3.32
N LEU A 59 20.66 -16.98 -2.93
CA LEU A 59 21.09 -17.45 -1.63
C LEU A 59 22.52 -18.01 -1.76
N ALA A 60 23.49 -17.31 -1.21
CA ALA A 60 24.93 -17.62 -1.29
C ALA A 60 25.42 -18.14 0.07
N PHE A 61 25.71 -19.43 0.16
CA PHE A 61 26.20 -20.06 1.37
C PHE A 61 27.69 -20.36 1.25
N ASN A 62 28.51 -19.67 2.06
CA ASN A 62 29.96 -19.86 2.16
C ASN A 62 30.67 -19.82 0.80
N VAL A 63 30.22 -18.98 -0.13
CA VAL A 63 30.78 -18.83 -1.48
C VAL A 63 31.10 -17.37 -1.76
N LYS A 64 32.07 -17.14 -2.63
CA LYS A 64 32.42 -15.78 -3.08
C LYS A 64 31.41 -15.27 -4.11
N ILE A 65 31.16 -13.98 -4.07
CA ILE A 65 30.41 -13.25 -5.09
C ILE A 65 31.43 -12.62 -6.03
N PHE A 66 31.33 -12.86 -7.34
CA PHE A 66 32.20 -12.22 -8.31
C PHE A 66 31.84 -10.72 -8.45
N PRO A 67 32.85 -9.85 -8.73
CA PRO A 67 32.59 -8.41 -8.85
C PRO A 67 31.56 -8.04 -9.92
N ASP A 68 31.56 -8.77 -11.04
CA ASP A 68 30.56 -8.59 -12.10
C ASP A 68 29.14 -9.02 -11.68
N ALA A 69 29.03 -10.02 -10.81
CA ALA A 69 27.75 -10.41 -10.21
C ALA A 69 27.24 -9.34 -9.24
N GLN A 70 28.13 -8.74 -8.44
CA GLN A 70 27.76 -7.66 -7.52
C GLN A 70 27.26 -6.43 -8.30
N ILE A 71 27.97 -6.02 -9.35
CA ILE A 71 27.56 -4.89 -10.20
C ILE A 71 26.16 -5.16 -10.80
N GLU A 72 25.94 -6.34 -11.40
CA GLU A 72 24.64 -6.71 -11.98
C GLU A 72 23.52 -6.75 -10.92
N SER A 73 23.84 -7.21 -9.69
CA SER A 73 22.92 -7.23 -8.55
C SER A 73 22.46 -5.81 -8.18
N ASP A 74 23.39 -4.87 -8.08
CA ASP A 74 23.11 -3.48 -7.74
C ASP A 74 22.29 -2.79 -8.84
N GLU A 75 22.66 -2.97 -10.13
CA GLU A 75 21.95 -2.41 -11.28
C GLU A 75 20.52 -2.97 -11.44
N SER A 76 20.37 -4.26 -11.20
CA SER A 76 19.08 -4.97 -11.36
C SER A 76 18.23 -4.98 -10.07
N HIS A 77 18.78 -4.46 -8.97
CA HIS A 77 18.15 -4.50 -7.64
C HIS A 77 17.77 -5.94 -7.20
N ILE A 78 18.65 -6.90 -7.51
CA ILE A 78 18.50 -8.28 -7.07
C ILE A 78 19.20 -8.44 -5.73
N LYS A 79 18.51 -9.00 -4.73
CA LYS A 79 19.09 -9.21 -3.41
C LYS A 79 19.92 -10.51 -3.42
N ILE A 80 21.14 -10.43 -2.93
CA ILE A 80 22.01 -11.58 -2.66
C ILE A 80 22.13 -11.70 -1.14
N PHE A 81 21.76 -12.85 -0.59
CA PHE A 81 21.95 -13.20 0.81
C PHE A 81 23.23 -14.00 0.90
N GLU A 82 24.25 -13.46 1.58
CA GLU A 82 25.54 -14.11 1.78
C GLU A 82 25.73 -14.43 3.25
N GLU A 83 25.84 -15.71 3.58
CA GLU A 83 25.97 -16.18 4.96
C GLU A 83 26.87 -17.42 5.03
N GLN A 84 27.50 -17.62 6.20
CA GLN A 84 28.33 -18.78 6.50
C GLN A 84 27.64 -19.80 7.43
N VAL A 85 26.45 -19.45 7.94
CA VAL A 85 25.62 -20.29 8.81
C VAL A 85 24.29 -20.52 8.10
N ILE A 86 23.91 -21.78 7.93
CA ILE A 86 22.71 -22.18 7.16
C ILE A 86 21.44 -21.56 7.76
N TYR A 87 21.29 -21.62 9.08
CA TYR A 87 20.13 -21.05 9.76
C TYR A 87 20.04 -19.52 9.54
N SER A 88 21.18 -18.82 9.66
CA SER A 88 21.23 -17.39 9.44
C SER A 88 20.82 -17.02 8.00
N LEU A 89 21.20 -17.82 7.00
CA LEU A 89 20.84 -17.59 5.61
C LEU A 89 19.31 -17.66 5.42
N ILE A 90 18.68 -18.67 6.01
CA ILE A 90 17.24 -18.88 5.90
C ILE A 90 16.47 -17.82 6.70
N ASP A 91 16.95 -17.49 7.90
CA ASP A 91 16.33 -16.46 8.76
C ASP A 91 16.42 -15.08 8.11
N SER A 92 17.58 -14.69 7.54
CA SER A 92 17.77 -13.43 6.83
C SER A 92 16.84 -13.30 5.63
N TYR A 93 16.67 -14.38 4.87
CA TYR A 93 15.74 -14.42 3.74
C TYR A 93 14.27 -14.29 4.21
N SER A 94 13.88 -15.08 5.21
CA SER A 94 12.52 -15.08 5.73
C SER A 94 12.12 -13.72 6.32
N LEU A 95 13.01 -13.12 7.11
CA LEU A 95 12.82 -11.78 7.66
C LEU A 95 12.63 -10.72 6.56
N TRP A 96 13.47 -10.79 5.52
CA TRP A 96 13.32 -9.87 4.38
C TRP A 96 11.99 -10.05 3.64
N VAL A 97 11.51 -11.28 3.46
CA VAL A 97 10.21 -11.55 2.82
C VAL A 97 9.07 -10.95 3.66
N GLU A 98 9.15 -11.08 4.99
CA GLU A 98 8.17 -10.48 5.90
C GLU A 98 8.19 -8.96 5.85
N GLU A 99 9.37 -8.34 5.90
CA GLU A 99 9.54 -6.88 5.82
C GLU A 99 9.05 -6.33 4.48
N ASP A 100 9.46 -6.92 3.36
CA ASP A 100 9.08 -6.49 2.01
C ASP A 100 7.57 -6.66 1.78
N SER A 101 6.98 -7.74 2.28
CA SER A 101 5.53 -7.96 2.25
C SER A 101 4.77 -6.90 3.06
N ALA A 102 5.26 -6.57 4.26
CA ALA A 102 4.68 -5.53 5.11
C ALA A 102 4.78 -4.15 4.45
N ASP A 103 5.91 -3.82 3.82
CA ASP A 103 6.11 -2.56 3.11
C ASP A 103 5.19 -2.44 1.88
N LEU A 104 5.03 -3.52 1.13
CA LEU A 104 4.10 -3.57 0.01
C LEU A 104 2.66 -3.36 0.48
N GLU A 105 2.24 -4.06 1.53
CA GLU A 105 0.91 -3.88 2.11
C GLU A 105 0.69 -2.46 2.65
N ASN A 106 1.71 -1.85 3.27
CA ASN A 106 1.66 -0.47 3.72
C ASN A 106 1.51 0.51 2.56
N SER A 107 2.21 0.27 1.45
CA SER A 107 2.12 1.09 0.25
C SER A 107 0.73 1.01 -0.37
N ILE A 108 0.18 -0.19 -0.54
CA ILE A 108 -1.18 -0.41 -1.06
C ILE A 108 -2.23 0.23 -0.14
N PHE A 109 -2.10 0.06 1.18
CA PHE A 109 -3.03 0.68 2.13
C PHE A 109 -3.01 2.20 2.08
N LYS A 110 -1.84 2.82 1.88
CA LYS A 110 -1.70 4.27 1.72
C LYS A 110 -2.36 4.81 0.45
N GLU A 111 -2.56 4.00 -0.59
CA GLU A 111 -3.23 4.40 -1.82
C GLU A 111 -4.74 4.42 -1.69
N PHE A 112 -5.31 3.61 -0.80
CA PHE A 112 -6.76 3.58 -0.58
C PHE A 112 -7.30 4.91 -0.08
N THR A 113 -8.53 5.21 -0.49
CA THR A 113 -9.31 6.33 0.04
C THR A 113 -9.65 6.06 1.50
N PRO A 114 -9.09 6.82 2.48
CA PRO A 114 -9.38 6.58 3.89
C PRO A 114 -10.83 6.91 4.21
N PRO A 115 -11.50 6.12 5.06
CA PRO A 115 -12.81 6.48 5.58
C PRO A 115 -12.71 7.78 6.36
N CYS A 116 -13.52 8.76 5.98
CA CYS A 116 -13.52 10.05 6.65
C CYS A 116 -14.91 10.68 6.58
N LYS A 117 -15.30 11.30 7.70
CA LYS A 117 -16.49 12.11 7.85
C LYS A 117 -16.09 13.53 8.19
N PHE A 118 -16.65 14.53 7.50
CA PHE A 118 -16.32 15.91 7.71
C PHE A 118 -17.54 16.82 7.49
N THR A 119 -17.56 17.95 8.16
CA THR A 119 -18.68 18.88 8.17
C THR A 119 -18.27 20.23 7.60
N PHE A 120 -19.11 20.84 6.77
CA PHE A 120 -18.96 22.21 6.31
C PHE A 120 -19.30 23.18 7.45
N LEU A 121 -18.36 24.02 7.84
CA LEU A 121 -18.50 24.94 8.96
C LEU A 121 -19.41 26.13 8.61
N LYS A 122 -20.31 26.48 9.52
CA LYS A 122 -21.22 27.62 9.37
C LYS A 122 -20.46 28.94 9.35
N GLY A 123 -20.76 29.79 8.35
CA GLY A 123 -20.13 31.11 8.21
C GLY A 123 -18.74 31.08 7.57
N TYR A 124 -18.26 29.91 7.10
CA TYR A 124 -16.94 29.76 6.48
C TYR A 124 -17.04 29.46 4.98
N ALA A 125 -17.94 30.14 4.27
CA ALA A 125 -17.99 30.13 2.81
C ALA A 125 -17.12 31.26 2.26
N PHE A 126 -15.91 30.96 1.76
CA PHE A 126 -14.96 31.96 1.28
C PHE A 126 -15.15 32.31 -0.19
N ARG A 127 -15.51 31.33 -1.01
CA ARG A 127 -15.79 31.48 -2.44
C ARG A 127 -16.88 30.51 -2.87
N ASN A 128 -17.91 31.01 -3.51
CA ASN A 128 -19.09 30.18 -3.83
C ASN A 128 -18.90 29.22 -5.00
N SER A 129 -17.99 29.51 -5.97
CA SER A 129 -17.78 28.66 -7.16
C SER A 129 -16.44 28.96 -7.83
N ASN A 130 -15.98 28.02 -8.69
CA ASN A 130 -14.85 28.09 -9.61
C ASN A 130 -13.47 28.50 -9.05
N PRO A 131 -12.86 27.76 -8.17
CA PRO A 131 -13.38 26.68 -7.36
C PRO A 131 -14.21 27.22 -6.18
N ALA A 132 -15.11 26.44 -5.65
CA ALA A 132 -15.73 26.74 -4.36
C ALA A 132 -14.69 26.52 -3.25
N VAL A 133 -14.62 27.48 -2.29
CA VAL A 133 -13.69 27.40 -1.16
C VAL A 133 -14.47 27.63 0.12
N PHE A 134 -14.39 26.67 1.05
CA PHE A 134 -15.16 26.69 2.30
C PHE A 134 -14.40 25.99 3.43
N GLY A 135 -14.70 26.41 4.65
CA GLY A 135 -14.14 25.82 5.86
C GLY A 135 -14.82 24.48 6.18
N ILE A 136 -14.03 23.50 6.49
CA ILE A 136 -14.49 22.18 6.94
C ILE A 136 -13.82 21.80 8.25
N ARG A 137 -14.49 20.97 9.04
CA ARG A 137 -13.92 20.25 10.17
C ARG A 137 -13.97 18.76 9.87
N VAL A 138 -12.86 18.05 10.08
CA VAL A 138 -12.82 16.59 10.04
C VAL A 138 -13.39 16.05 11.35
N ASP A 139 -14.52 15.38 11.30
CA ASP A 139 -15.18 14.81 12.48
C ASP A 139 -14.57 13.46 12.86
N VAL A 140 -14.27 12.60 11.86
CA VAL A 140 -13.66 11.28 12.05
C VAL A 140 -12.74 10.95 10.88
N GLY A 141 -11.60 10.35 11.17
CA GLY A 141 -10.65 9.78 10.20
C GLY A 141 -9.66 10.81 9.65
N LYS A 142 -9.19 10.56 8.42
CA LYS A 142 -8.15 11.37 7.76
C LYS A 142 -8.64 11.81 6.39
N LEU A 143 -8.60 13.11 6.12
CA LEU A 143 -8.95 13.68 4.83
C LEU A 143 -7.70 14.03 4.03
N ARG A 144 -7.67 13.65 2.75
CA ARG A 144 -6.55 13.93 1.84
C ARG A 144 -7.02 14.69 0.61
N GLN A 145 -6.08 15.35 -0.06
CA GLN A 145 -6.32 15.95 -1.38
C GLN A 145 -6.61 14.87 -2.44
N LYS A 146 -7.24 15.26 -3.52
CA LYS A 146 -7.58 14.43 -4.68
C LYS A 146 -8.54 13.26 -4.39
N ILE A 147 -9.21 13.27 -3.24
CA ILE A 147 -10.22 12.28 -2.87
C ILE A 147 -11.61 12.75 -3.28
N SER A 148 -12.40 11.84 -3.84
CA SER A 148 -13.83 12.06 -4.07
C SER A 148 -14.62 11.97 -2.78
N PHE A 149 -15.68 12.77 -2.69
CA PHE A 149 -16.57 12.75 -1.53
C PHE A 149 -18.05 12.80 -1.94
N MET A 150 -18.91 12.40 -1.03
CA MET A 150 -20.36 12.31 -1.21
C MET A 150 -21.11 12.95 -0.04
N ASN A 151 -22.38 13.24 -0.27
CA ASN A 151 -23.29 13.67 0.78
C ASN A 151 -23.94 12.47 1.51
N LYS A 152 -24.77 12.73 2.52
CA LYS A 152 -25.52 11.73 3.29
C LYS A 152 -26.46 10.85 2.45
N THR A 153 -26.84 11.29 1.24
CA THR A 153 -27.68 10.49 0.33
C THR A 153 -26.89 9.59 -0.59
N GLY A 154 -25.54 9.59 -0.49
CA GLY A 154 -24.65 8.80 -1.34
C GLY A 154 -24.33 9.43 -2.70
N LYS A 155 -24.85 10.61 -2.98
CA LYS A 155 -24.55 11.33 -4.22
C LYS A 155 -23.14 11.88 -4.17
N LYS A 156 -22.30 11.54 -5.16
CA LYS A 156 -20.99 12.17 -5.35
C LYS A 156 -21.15 13.67 -5.57
N ILE A 157 -20.45 14.46 -4.79
CA ILE A 157 -20.49 15.93 -4.85
C ILE A 157 -19.32 16.47 -5.69
N GLY A 158 -18.12 15.97 -5.43
CA GLY A 158 -16.92 16.44 -6.13
C GLY A 158 -15.67 15.70 -5.70
N THR A 159 -14.53 16.28 -6.05
CA THR A 159 -13.20 15.83 -5.64
C THR A 159 -12.48 16.99 -4.97
N ILE A 160 -11.87 16.76 -3.85
CA ILE A 160 -11.08 17.76 -3.11
C ILE A 160 -9.87 18.15 -3.96
N HIS A 161 -9.74 19.44 -4.27
CA HIS A 161 -8.63 19.96 -5.06
C HIS A 161 -7.44 20.31 -4.17
N SER A 162 -7.66 21.15 -3.15
CA SER A 162 -6.65 21.50 -2.15
C SER A 162 -7.24 21.60 -0.75
N LEU A 163 -6.39 21.43 0.23
CA LEU A 163 -6.68 21.65 1.66
C LEU A 163 -5.64 22.64 2.18
N GLU A 164 -6.09 23.68 2.88
CA GLU A 164 -5.22 24.75 3.38
C GLU A 164 -5.51 25.02 4.87
N ASN A 165 -4.45 25.04 5.66
CA ASN A 165 -4.48 25.44 7.05
C ASN A 165 -3.63 26.70 7.23
N GLU A 166 -4.24 27.80 7.70
CA GLU A 166 -3.57 29.10 7.90
C GLU A 166 -2.77 29.57 6.67
N GLY A 167 -3.32 29.38 5.46
CA GLY A 167 -2.70 29.81 4.20
C GLY A 167 -1.58 28.86 3.69
N LYS A 168 -1.35 27.73 4.35
CA LYS A 168 -0.40 26.70 3.91
C LYS A 168 -1.13 25.47 3.41
N THR A 169 -0.74 24.98 2.24
CA THR A 169 -1.28 23.74 1.70
C THR A 169 -0.87 22.55 2.55
N VAL A 170 -1.85 21.73 2.95
CA VAL A 170 -1.66 20.50 3.71
C VAL A 170 -2.13 19.28 2.90
N ASN A 171 -1.39 18.18 2.96
CA ASN A 171 -1.73 16.98 2.21
C ASN A 171 -2.74 16.08 2.94
N VAL A 172 -2.72 16.11 4.27
CA VAL A 172 -3.56 15.28 5.15
C VAL A 172 -4.06 16.14 6.30
N VAL A 173 -5.34 16.00 6.60
CA VAL A 173 -6.03 16.64 7.73
C VAL A 173 -6.58 15.53 8.63
N LYS A 174 -6.38 15.65 9.93
CA LYS A 174 -6.77 14.66 10.94
C LYS A 174 -8.07 15.05 11.63
N THR A 175 -8.61 14.11 12.39
CA THR A 175 -9.80 14.30 13.24
C THR A 175 -9.66 15.55 14.13
N ASN A 176 -10.74 16.34 14.21
CA ASN A 176 -10.87 17.62 14.94
C ASN A 176 -10.05 18.78 14.36
N GLU A 177 -9.39 18.64 13.24
CA GLU A 177 -8.73 19.76 12.56
C GLU A 177 -9.71 20.50 11.64
N GLU A 178 -9.58 21.83 11.61
CA GLU A 178 -10.35 22.73 10.75
C GLU A 178 -9.46 23.31 9.66
N VAL A 179 -9.92 23.26 8.42
CA VAL A 179 -9.15 23.72 7.26
C VAL A 179 -10.05 24.29 6.19
N ALA A 180 -9.49 25.12 5.30
CA ALA A 180 -10.15 25.52 4.08
C ALA A 180 -10.02 24.42 3.03
N CYS A 181 -11.15 24.03 2.44
CA CYS A 181 -11.26 23.03 1.38
C CYS A 181 -11.63 23.72 0.07
N SER A 182 -10.90 23.40 -0.99
CA SER A 182 -11.19 23.86 -2.35
C SER A 182 -11.72 22.70 -3.20
N VAL A 183 -12.84 22.94 -3.89
CA VAL A 183 -13.49 21.94 -4.75
C VAL A 183 -13.91 22.57 -6.06
N GLN A 184 -13.57 21.92 -7.18
CA GLN A 184 -13.95 22.40 -8.50
C GLN A 184 -15.35 21.92 -8.89
N ASN A 185 -15.98 22.65 -9.81
CA ASN A 185 -17.27 22.29 -10.42
C ASN A 185 -18.45 22.14 -9.46
N ILE A 186 -18.39 22.79 -8.30
CA ILE A 186 -19.51 22.89 -7.36
C ILE A 186 -19.84 24.35 -7.05
N THR A 187 -21.06 24.60 -6.60
CA THR A 187 -21.54 25.91 -6.15
C THR A 187 -22.17 25.78 -4.77
N ILE A 188 -21.68 26.59 -3.80
CA ILE A 188 -22.25 26.72 -2.47
C ILE A 188 -23.65 27.35 -2.60
N GLY A 189 -24.61 26.86 -1.82
CA GLY A 189 -26.01 27.26 -1.88
C GLY A 189 -26.83 26.55 -2.97
N ARG A 190 -26.19 25.66 -3.78
CA ARG A 190 -26.88 24.85 -4.80
C ARG A 190 -26.64 23.36 -4.64
N GLN A 191 -25.39 22.94 -4.49
CA GLN A 191 -25.01 21.53 -4.35
C GLN A 191 -24.56 21.17 -2.95
N ILE A 192 -24.06 22.15 -2.20
CA ILE A 192 -23.62 22.01 -0.82
C ILE A 192 -24.11 23.23 -0.01
N PHE A 193 -24.41 23.01 1.25
CA PHE A 193 -24.89 24.01 2.18
C PHE A 193 -24.07 23.97 3.47
N GLU A 194 -24.08 25.08 4.21
CA GLU A 194 -23.47 25.12 5.56
C GLU A 194 -24.09 24.06 6.47
N GLU A 195 -23.28 23.48 7.33
CA GLU A 195 -23.62 22.39 8.25
C GLU A 195 -23.91 21.05 7.55
N ASP A 196 -23.70 20.94 6.21
CA ASP A 196 -23.75 19.66 5.53
C ASP A 196 -22.61 18.75 5.98
N VAL A 197 -22.95 17.48 6.17
CA VAL A 197 -21.99 16.42 6.49
C VAL A 197 -21.69 15.61 5.24
N PHE A 198 -20.41 15.39 5.01
CA PHE A 198 -19.87 14.66 3.88
C PHE A 198 -19.07 13.45 4.32
N TYR A 199 -18.97 12.50 3.42
CA TYR A 199 -18.16 11.29 3.56
C TYR A 199 -17.22 11.17 2.38
N THR A 200 -16.01 10.66 2.61
CA THR A 200 -15.16 10.22 1.51
C THR A 200 -15.84 9.10 0.73
N LEU A 201 -15.51 8.98 -0.55
CA LEU A 201 -16.13 8.01 -1.44
C LEU A 201 -15.05 7.08 -2.01
N PRO A 202 -14.67 6.00 -1.28
CA PRO A 202 -13.82 4.94 -1.82
C PRO A 202 -14.52 4.26 -3.00
N THR A 203 -13.74 3.64 -3.87
CA THR A 203 -14.31 2.76 -4.92
C THR A 203 -14.91 1.49 -4.29
N PRO A 204 -15.79 0.75 -4.99
CA PRO A 204 -16.33 -0.51 -4.47
C PRO A 204 -15.26 -1.53 -4.08
N ASP A 205 -14.17 -1.61 -4.86
CA ASP A 205 -13.06 -2.52 -4.60
C ASP A 205 -12.22 -2.06 -3.40
N GLU A 206 -11.98 -0.74 -3.25
CA GLU A 206 -11.33 -0.19 -2.06
C GLU A 206 -12.16 -0.48 -0.80
N ALA A 207 -13.46 -0.24 -0.83
CA ALA A 207 -14.36 -0.51 0.29
C ALA A 207 -14.34 -1.99 0.69
N LYS A 208 -14.38 -2.90 -0.29
CA LYS A 208 -14.26 -4.35 -0.07
C LYS A 208 -12.93 -4.70 0.61
N ASN A 209 -11.81 -4.20 0.08
CA ASN A 209 -10.48 -4.48 0.63
C ASN A 209 -10.32 -3.91 2.04
N LEU A 210 -10.80 -2.69 2.29
CA LEU A 210 -10.78 -2.07 3.62
C LEU A 210 -11.59 -2.88 4.64
N LEU A 211 -12.77 -3.39 4.27
CA LEU A 211 -13.60 -4.21 5.16
C LEU A 211 -13.02 -5.59 5.42
N LYS A 212 -12.51 -6.28 4.38
CA LYS A 212 -12.12 -7.69 4.49
C LYS A 212 -10.65 -7.88 4.86
N LYS A 213 -9.75 -7.11 4.28
CA LYS A 213 -8.31 -7.29 4.42
C LYS A 213 -7.66 -6.32 5.42
N TYR A 214 -8.11 -5.07 5.43
CA TYR A 214 -7.45 -4.00 6.17
C TYR A 214 -8.26 -3.42 7.33
N SER A 215 -9.36 -4.07 7.75
CA SER A 215 -10.18 -3.62 8.87
C SER A 215 -9.39 -3.49 10.19
N HIS A 216 -8.39 -4.33 10.40
CA HIS A 216 -7.51 -4.31 11.57
C HIS A 216 -6.56 -3.08 11.63
N ARG A 217 -6.43 -2.33 10.52
CA ARG A 217 -5.61 -1.10 10.41
C ARG A 217 -6.40 0.18 10.61
N LEU A 218 -7.71 0.08 10.65
CA LEU A 218 -8.63 1.18 10.93
C LEU A 218 -8.91 1.22 12.43
N ASP A 219 -9.03 2.41 12.99
CA ASP A 219 -9.55 2.54 14.34
C ASP A 219 -11.07 2.27 14.38
N SER A 220 -11.65 2.21 15.60
CA SER A 220 -13.07 1.88 15.78
C SER A 220 -13.99 2.92 15.13
N GLU A 221 -13.61 4.19 15.15
CA GLU A 221 -14.41 5.29 14.58
C GLU A 221 -14.29 5.30 13.05
N GLU A 222 -13.08 5.09 12.50
CA GLU A 222 -12.85 4.96 11.06
C GLU A 222 -13.62 3.76 10.49
N LEU A 223 -13.65 2.62 11.20
CA LEU A 223 -14.42 1.44 10.81
C LEU A 223 -15.92 1.69 10.83
N GLN A 224 -16.43 2.41 11.83
CA GLN A 224 -17.83 2.81 11.89
C GLN A 224 -18.19 3.71 10.69
N VAL A 225 -17.37 4.70 10.37
CA VAL A 225 -17.58 5.57 9.20
C VAL A 225 -17.54 4.78 7.90
N LEU A 226 -16.63 3.81 7.77
CA LEU A 226 -16.59 2.93 6.60
C LEU A 226 -17.91 2.14 6.44
N ASN A 227 -18.47 1.61 7.52
CA ASN A 227 -19.75 0.93 7.51
C ASN A 227 -20.89 1.88 7.10
N GLU A 228 -20.92 3.12 7.64
CA GLU A 228 -21.88 4.15 7.22
C GLU A 228 -21.80 4.42 5.71
N ILE A 229 -20.57 4.58 5.18
CA ILE A 229 -20.32 4.80 3.75
C ILE A 229 -20.88 3.64 2.91
N VAL A 230 -20.58 2.40 3.32
CA VAL A 230 -21.06 1.20 2.62
C VAL A 230 -22.58 1.07 2.66
N GLU A 231 -23.20 1.31 3.80
CA GLU A 231 -24.67 1.30 3.93
C GLU A 231 -25.33 2.37 3.04
N ILE A 232 -24.79 3.58 3.01
CA ILE A 232 -25.29 4.65 2.14
C ILE A 232 -25.16 4.25 0.67
N GLN A 233 -24.01 3.73 0.26
CA GLN A 233 -23.75 3.36 -1.12
C GLN A 233 -24.53 2.12 -1.57
N ARG A 234 -24.81 1.16 -0.69
CA ARG A 234 -25.64 -0.03 -1.00
C ARG A 234 -27.09 0.31 -1.30
N LYS A 235 -27.60 1.43 -0.85
CA LYS A 235 -28.94 1.92 -1.25
C LYS A 235 -28.99 2.31 -2.73
N ILE A 236 -27.83 2.66 -3.33
CA ILE A 236 -27.69 3.07 -4.73
C ILE A 236 -27.15 1.91 -5.58
N ASN A 237 -26.14 1.22 -5.08
CA ASN A 237 -25.50 0.07 -5.70
C ASN A 237 -25.44 -1.11 -4.69
N PRO A 238 -26.36 -2.10 -4.78
CA PRO A 238 -26.43 -3.19 -3.81
C PRO A 238 -25.15 -4.04 -3.70
N VAL A 239 -24.27 -4.02 -4.69
CA VAL A 239 -23.02 -4.82 -4.73
C VAL A 239 -21.83 -4.07 -4.18
N TYR A 240 -22.02 -2.84 -3.67
CA TYR A 240 -20.93 -2.01 -3.17
C TYR A 240 -20.25 -2.64 -1.94
N GLY A 241 -18.92 -2.84 -2.03
CA GLY A 241 -18.11 -3.40 -0.94
C GLY A 241 -18.29 -4.91 -0.69
N TYR A 242 -18.78 -5.68 -1.68
CA TYR A 242 -18.87 -7.15 -1.62
C TYR A 242 -17.67 -7.84 -2.24
#